data_471b33ae2077add1bb30ea91d36c0f66
#
_entry.id   471b33ae2077add1bb30ea91d36c0f66
#
_cell.length_a   1.000
_cell.length_b   1.000
_cell.length_c   1.000
_cell.angle_alpha   90.00
_cell.angle_beta   90.00
_cell.angle_gamma   90.00
#
_symmetry.space_group_name_H-M   'P 1'
#
loop_
_entity.id
_entity.type
_entity.pdbx_description
1 polymer ?
#
loop_
_entity_poly.entity_id
_entity_poly.type
_entity_poly.pdbx_seq_one_letter_code
_entity_poly.pdbx_strand_id
1 'polypeptide(L)'
;FGIIDGLILCSLVSEIRSDFKIMTHETLKFLSQLDQFILPVDFSGETKDSKKLNIATAIEAKKLLENGGVLIIFPSGGVSIAKDIKSDAFDDEWKLFPAKLIHQTKTDVLPIYFDGKNGLLFHIFASKIRNQTLKYSSYIHETRKKIGKKIFIHIGKIIPYKNIEELKSRHELTDFLKEETYKLKFNIKNKKRY
;
A
#
# COMPACT_ATOMS: atom_id res chain seq x y z
N PHE A 1 8.51 -2.60 0.46
CA PHE A 1 9.66 -1.73 0.23
C PHE A 1 9.55 -0.35 0.90
N GLY A 2 8.36 0.09 1.28
CA GLY A 2 8.14 1.38 1.94
C GLY A 2 7.90 2.52 0.94
N ILE A 3 8.81 3.48 0.81
CA ILE A 3 8.57 4.68 -0.03
C ILE A 3 8.62 4.35 -1.53
N ILE A 4 9.51 3.45 -1.95
CA ILE A 4 9.80 3.24 -3.37
C ILE A 4 8.63 2.59 -4.14
N ASP A 5 7.89 1.68 -3.53
CA ASP A 5 6.71 1.05 -4.14
C ASP A 5 5.60 2.07 -4.39
N GLY A 6 5.39 2.99 -3.45
CA GLY A 6 4.48 4.12 -3.64
C GLY A 6 4.87 5.02 -4.81
N LEU A 7 6.15 5.39 -4.90
CA LEU A 7 6.67 6.22 -5.99
C LEU A 7 6.54 5.53 -7.35
N ILE A 8 6.84 4.23 -7.42
CA ILE A 8 6.70 3.44 -8.65
C ILE A 8 5.24 3.37 -9.09
N LEU A 9 4.30 3.10 -8.17
CA LEU A 9 2.88 3.08 -8.51
C LEU A 9 2.37 4.45 -8.97
N CYS A 10 2.78 5.52 -8.31
CA CYS A 10 2.45 6.88 -8.75
C CYS A 10 2.96 7.13 -10.17
N SER A 11 4.20 6.74 -10.48
CA SER A 11 4.77 6.89 -11.83
C SER A 11 3.98 6.07 -12.86
N LEU A 12 3.72 4.79 -12.61
CA LEU A 12 2.99 3.93 -13.53
C LEU A 12 1.55 4.41 -13.77
N VAL A 13 0.85 4.83 -12.72
CA VAL A 13 -0.53 5.31 -12.84
C VAL A 13 -0.57 6.66 -13.56
N SER A 14 0.40 7.56 -13.31
CA SER A 14 0.47 8.87 -13.95
C SER A 14 0.66 8.83 -15.47
N GLU A 15 1.20 7.73 -16.02
CA GLU A 15 1.31 7.50 -17.47
C GLU A 15 -0.05 7.24 -18.12
N ILE A 16 -1.05 6.82 -17.34
CA ILE A 16 -2.36 6.39 -17.83
C ILE A 16 -3.45 7.35 -17.39
N ARG A 17 -3.37 7.88 -16.16
CA ARG A 17 -4.41 8.69 -15.50
C ARG A 17 -3.79 9.80 -14.67
N SER A 18 -4.44 10.97 -14.66
CA SER A 18 -4.06 12.12 -13.82
C SER A 18 -4.94 12.26 -12.57
N ASP A 19 -6.09 11.57 -12.53
CA ASP A 19 -7.09 11.63 -11.46
C ASP A 19 -6.87 10.53 -10.41
N PHE A 20 -5.66 10.47 -9.87
CA PHE A 20 -5.32 9.50 -8.83
C PHE A 20 -4.78 10.16 -7.57
N LYS A 21 -4.92 9.46 -6.45
CA LYS A 21 -4.30 9.80 -5.18
C LYS A 21 -3.66 8.55 -4.55
N ILE A 22 -2.66 8.77 -3.70
CA ILE A 22 -2.04 7.72 -2.89
C ILE A 22 -2.27 8.01 -1.41
N MET A 23 -2.80 7.02 -0.69
CA MET A 23 -2.97 7.12 0.75
C MET A 23 -1.68 6.69 1.45
N THR A 24 -1.06 7.62 2.17
CA THR A 24 0.23 7.40 2.81
C THR A 24 0.39 8.22 4.09
N HIS A 25 1.44 7.95 4.85
CA HIS A 25 1.72 8.68 6.09
C HIS A 25 1.95 10.17 5.80
N GLU A 26 1.41 11.05 6.64
CA GLU A 26 1.48 12.50 6.48
C GLU A 26 2.91 13.05 6.35
N THR A 27 3.90 12.36 6.93
CA THR A 27 5.30 12.78 6.82
C THR A 27 5.84 12.77 5.39
N LEU A 28 5.18 12.11 4.42
CA LEU A 28 5.60 12.18 3.02
C LEU A 28 5.19 13.47 2.31
N LYS A 29 4.40 14.33 2.95
CA LYS A 29 4.06 15.67 2.46
C LYS A 29 5.27 16.60 2.31
N PHE A 30 6.44 16.27 2.91
CA PHE A 30 7.66 17.04 2.67
C PHE A 30 8.12 16.99 1.20
N LEU A 31 7.65 16.03 0.43
CA LEU A 31 7.88 15.96 -1.01
C LEU A 31 6.84 16.83 -1.73
N SER A 32 7.09 18.14 -1.79
CA SER A 32 6.15 19.14 -2.33
C SER A 32 5.64 18.81 -3.74
N GLN A 33 6.47 18.14 -4.57
CA GLN A 33 6.08 17.72 -5.92
C GLN A 33 5.00 16.65 -5.92
N LEU A 34 4.84 15.92 -4.83
CA LEU A 34 3.85 14.83 -4.68
C LEU A 34 2.62 15.23 -3.87
N ASP A 35 2.63 16.42 -3.25
CA ASP A 35 1.56 16.83 -2.32
C ASP A 35 0.17 16.76 -2.95
N GLN A 36 0.06 17.15 -4.22
CA GLN A 36 -1.20 17.07 -4.96
C GLN A 36 -1.75 15.64 -5.13
N PHE A 37 -0.90 14.62 -5.01
CA PHE A 37 -1.29 13.20 -5.15
C PHE A 37 -1.47 12.51 -3.80
N ILE A 38 -1.09 13.14 -2.69
CA ILE A 38 -1.08 12.52 -1.37
C ILE A 38 -2.42 12.73 -0.65
N LEU A 39 -3.00 11.63 -0.18
CA LEU A 39 -4.02 11.61 0.87
C LEU A 39 -3.35 11.21 2.18
N PRO A 40 -3.12 12.16 3.10
CA PRO A 40 -2.33 11.93 4.30
C PRO A 40 -3.11 11.13 5.34
N VAL A 41 -2.46 10.16 5.97
CA VAL A 41 -2.99 9.38 7.09
C VAL A 41 -2.03 9.43 8.25
N ASP A 42 -2.55 9.60 9.46
CA ASP A 42 -1.82 9.34 10.68
C ASP A 42 -2.24 7.97 11.23
N PHE A 43 -1.32 7.00 11.16
CA PHE A 43 -1.57 5.63 11.61
C PHE A 43 -1.62 5.48 13.12
N SER A 44 -1.16 6.46 13.90
CA SER A 44 -1.29 6.44 15.36
C SER A 44 -2.75 6.58 15.78
N GLY A 45 -3.48 7.48 15.13
CA GLY A 45 -4.89 7.74 15.41
C GLY A 45 -5.22 8.12 16.87
N GLU A 46 -4.20 8.43 17.67
CA GLU A 46 -4.34 8.61 19.11
C GLU A 46 -4.80 10.01 19.48
N THR A 47 -4.36 11.03 18.75
CA THR A 47 -4.69 12.42 19.04
C THR A 47 -6.01 12.83 18.39
N LYS A 48 -6.61 13.93 18.90
CA LYS A 48 -7.79 14.54 18.27
C LYS A 48 -7.49 15.02 16.83
N ASP A 49 -6.29 15.51 16.60
CA ASP A 49 -5.88 16.03 15.29
C ASP A 49 -5.63 14.88 14.30
N SER A 50 -5.01 13.78 14.72
CA SER A 50 -4.92 12.55 13.94
C SER A 50 -6.29 12.04 13.49
N LYS A 51 -7.27 12.03 14.41
CA LYS A 51 -8.64 11.58 14.09
C LYS A 51 -9.31 12.50 13.09
N LYS A 52 -9.17 13.83 13.25
CA LYS A 52 -9.72 14.81 12.30
C LYS A 52 -9.09 14.65 10.92
N LEU A 53 -7.75 14.51 10.85
CA LEU A 53 -7.03 14.27 9.60
C LEU A 53 -7.55 13.01 8.91
N ASN A 54 -7.62 11.90 9.63
CA ASN A 54 -8.07 10.62 9.07
C ASN A 54 -9.52 10.66 8.59
N ILE A 55 -10.41 11.40 9.26
CA ILE A 55 -11.79 11.61 8.82
C ILE A 55 -11.82 12.43 7.52
N ALA A 56 -11.08 13.53 7.45
CA ALA A 56 -11.00 14.37 6.26
C ALA A 56 -10.47 13.58 5.07
N THR A 57 -9.39 12.83 5.27
CA THR A 57 -8.81 11.93 4.26
C THR A 57 -9.81 10.86 3.78
N ALA A 58 -10.57 10.28 4.69
CA ALA A 58 -11.59 9.28 4.34
C ALA A 58 -12.71 9.87 3.47
N ILE A 59 -13.14 11.10 3.76
CA ILE A 59 -14.14 11.82 2.96
C ILE A 59 -13.60 12.12 1.57
N GLU A 60 -12.37 12.60 1.47
CA GLU A 60 -11.73 12.93 0.19
C GLU A 60 -11.50 11.67 -0.65
N ALA A 61 -11.02 10.57 -0.04
CA ALA A 61 -10.86 9.28 -0.70
C ALA A 61 -12.18 8.76 -1.28
N LYS A 62 -13.26 8.84 -0.48
CA LYS A 62 -14.59 8.44 -0.93
C LYS A 62 -15.04 9.28 -2.14
N LYS A 63 -14.93 10.61 -2.03
CA LYS A 63 -15.30 11.54 -3.13
C LYS A 63 -14.49 11.26 -4.40
N LEU A 64 -13.18 11.00 -4.29
CA LEU A 64 -12.33 10.64 -5.42
C LEU A 64 -12.88 9.41 -6.15
N LEU A 65 -13.18 8.34 -5.41
CA LEU A 65 -13.67 7.09 -6.00
C LEU A 65 -15.09 7.22 -6.56
N GLU A 66 -15.99 7.96 -5.93
CA GLU A 66 -17.34 8.24 -6.43
C GLU A 66 -17.31 9.04 -7.74
N ASN A 67 -16.26 9.82 -7.98
CA ASN A 67 -16.03 10.53 -9.24
C ASN A 67 -15.26 9.70 -10.28
N GLY A 68 -15.05 8.40 -10.03
CA GLY A 68 -14.34 7.50 -10.94
C GLY A 68 -12.81 7.62 -10.91
N GLY A 69 -12.25 8.34 -9.94
CA GLY A 69 -10.81 8.47 -9.76
C GLY A 69 -10.16 7.20 -9.22
N VAL A 70 -8.83 7.19 -9.13
CA VAL A 70 -8.04 6.04 -8.66
C VAL A 70 -7.43 6.33 -7.29
N LEU A 71 -7.56 5.38 -6.37
CA LEU A 71 -6.95 5.44 -5.06
C LEU A 71 -5.94 4.30 -4.87
N ILE A 72 -4.68 4.66 -4.64
CA ILE A 72 -3.61 3.71 -4.31
C ILE A 72 -3.56 3.55 -2.79
N ILE A 73 -3.69 2.31 -2.32
CA ILE A 73 -3.65 1.98 -0.88
C ILE A 73 -2.69 0.83 -0.63
N PHE A 74 -1.91 0.94 0.44
CA PHE A 74 -1.15 -0.16 1.05
C PHE A 74 -1.88 -0.60 2.32
N PRO A 75 -2.67 -1.69 2.29
CA PRO A 75 -3.67 -1.97 3.32
C PRO A 75 -3.10 -2.28 4.70
N SER A 76 -1.87 -2.78 4.79
CA SER A 76 -1.21 -3.02 6.08
C SER A 76 -0.86 -1.71 6.81
N GLY A 77 -0.73 -0.60 6.07
CA GLY A 77 -0.28 0.69 6.61
C GLY A 77 1.18 0.70 7.06
N GLY A 78 1.91 -0.40 6.83
CA GLY A 78 3.29 -0.58 7.23
C GLY A 78 4.12 -1.26 6.14
N VAL A 79 5.39 -1.45 6.42
CA VAL A 79 6.32 -2.17 5.54
C VAL A 79 6.35 -3.64 5.95
N SER A 80 6.20 -4.54 4.98
CA SER A 80 6.25 -5.99 5.19
C SER A 80 7.56 -6.39 5.88
N ILE A 81 7.47 -7.23 6.90
CA ILE A 81 8.59 -7.66 7.73
C ILE A 81 8.84 -9.16 7.52
N ALA A 82 10.11 -9.53 7.34
CA ALA A 82 10.54 -10.92 7.37
C ALA A 82 10.96 -11.29 8.81
N LYS A 83 10.51 -12.44 9.30
CA LYS A 83 10.90 -12.93 10.64
C LYS A 83 12.38 -13.28 10.73
N ASP A 84 12.97 -13.75 9.64
CA ASP A 84 14.39 -14.08 9.51
C ASP A 84 14.88 -13.86 8.06
N ILE A 85 16.21 -14.12 7.84
CA ILE A 85 16.86 -13.89 6.53
C ILE A 85 16.30 -14.79 5.43
N LYS A 86 15.82 -15.98 5.78
CA LYS A 86 15.35 -17.00 4.82
C LYS A 86 13.86 -16.93 4.57
N SER A 87 13.09 -16.36 5.52
CA SER A 87 11.65 -16.24 5.38
C SER A 87 11.27 -15.13 4.38
N ASP A 88 10.12 -15.30 3.76
CA ASP A 88 9.49 -14.25 2.98
C ASP A 88 9.04 -13.11 3.91
N ALA A 89 9.02 -11.90 3.38
CA ALA A 89 8.40 -10.78 4.07
C ALA A 89 6.87 -10.86 3.89
N PHE A 90 6.14 -10.72 4.97
CA PHE A 90 4.69 -10.67 4.97
C PHE A 90 4.22 -9.35 5.56
N ASP A 91 3.08 -8.88 5.06
CA ASP A 91 2.39 -7.74 5.65
C ASP A 91 1.86 -8.08 7.04
N ASP A 92 1.84 -7.10 7.90
CA ASP A 92 1.01 -7.12 9.09
C ASP A 92 -0.48 -7.29 8.70
N GLU A 93 -1.34 -7.35 9.69
CA GLU A 93 -2.79 -7.42 9.49
C GLU A 93 -3.27 -6.24 8.62
N TRP A 94 -4.00 -6.56 7.56
CA TRP A 94 -4.59 -5.54 6.70
C TRP A 94 -5.72 -4.82 7.44
N LYS A 95 -5.74 -3.50 7.30
CA LYS A 95 -6.76 -2.66 7.93
C LYS A 95 -8.10 -2.79 7.19
N LEU A 96 -9.20 -2.68 7.96
CA LEU A 96 -10.56 -2.82 7.43
C LEU A 96 -11.08 -1.58 6.68
N PHE A 97 -10.30 -0.50 6.69
CA PHE A 97 -10.71 0.75 6.04
C PHE A 97 -10.85 0.60 4.52
N PRO A 98 -9.94 -0.05 3.77
CA PRO A 98 -10.12 -0.28 2.35
C PRO A 98 -11.41 -1.03 2.03
N ALA A 99 -11.72 -2.10 2.75
CA ALA A 99 -12.97 -2.86 2.57
C ALA A 99 -14.21 -2.00 2.83
N LYS A 100 -14.19 -1.16 3.88
CA LYS A 100 -15.26 -0.19 4.12
C LYS A 100 -15.46 0.75 2.94
N LEU A 101 -14.37 1.27 2.40
CA LEU A 101 -14.39 2.23 1.30
C LEU A 101 -14.94 1.59 0.02
N ILE A 102 -14.47 0.38 -0.32
CA ILE A 102 -14.94 -0.40 -1.47
C ILE A 102 -16.46 -0.62 -1.40
N HIS A 103 -17.00 -1.03 -0.24
CA HIS A 103 -18.45 -1.20 -0.08
C HIS A 103 -19.23 0.10 -0.25
N GLN A 104 -18.69 1.21 0.25
CA GLN A 104 -19.37 2.50 0.19
C GLN A 104 -19.40 3.08 -1.23
N THR A 105 -18.34 2.85 -2.01
CA THR A 105 -18.18 3.45 -3.34
C THR A 105 -18.46 2.46 -4.48
N LYS A 106 -18.65 1.18 -4.16
CA LYS A 106 -18.83 0.09 -5.15
C LYS A 106 -17.71 0.05 -6.18
N THR A 107 -16.48 0.33 -5.74
CA THR A 107 -15.29 0.48 -6.59
C THR A 107 -14.70 -0.88 -6.91
N ASP A 108 -14.26 -1.06 -8.16
CA ASP A 108 -13.47 -2.20 -8.60
C ASP A 108 -12.08 -2.17 -7.96
N VAL A 109 -11.43 -3.33 -7.85
CA VAL A 109 -10.12 -3.46 -7.21
C VAL A 109 -9.10 -4.04 -8.18
N LEU A 110 -7.92 -3.44 -8.25
CA LEU A 110 -6.77 -3.97 -8.97
C LEU A 110 -5.69 -4.42 -7.97
N PRO A 111 -5.52 -5.72 -7.73
CA PRO A 111 -4.48 -6.22 -6.85
C PRO A 111 -3.12 -6.11 -7.52
N ILE A 112 -2.13 -5.59 -6.78
CA ILE A 112 -0.75 -5.44 -7.24
C ILE A 112 0.19 -5.98 -6.17
N TYR A 113 1.13 -6.84 -6.59
CA TYR A 113 2.14 -7.42 -5.72
C TYR A 113 3.55 -7.00 -6.14
N PHE A 114 4.33 -6.50 -5.20
CA PHE A 114 5.75 -6.20 -5.38
C PHE A 114 6.60 -7.39 -4.96
N ASP A 115 7.39 -7.95 -5.88
CA ASP A 115 8.30 -9.03 -5.55
C ASP A 115 9.62 -8.47 -5.02
N GLY A 116 9.98 -8.93 -3.83
CA GLY A 116 11.22 -8.57 -3.18
C GLY A 116 11.05 -8.28 -1.69
N LYS A 117 12.16 -8.02 -1.04
CA LYS A 117 12.23 -7.68 0.38
C LYS A 117 13.29 -6.62 0.66
N ASN A 118 13.12 -5.92 1.75
CA ASN A 118 14.13 -4.99 2.25
C ASN A 118 15.35 -5.76 2.80
N GLY A 119 16.46 -5.06 2.97
CA GLY A 119 17.67 -5.65 3.54
C GLY A 119 17.49 -6.11 4.98
N LEU A 120 18.32 -7.07 5.42
CA LEU A 120 18.26 -7.62 6.78
C LEU A 120 18.36 -6.53 7.86
N LEU A 121 19.25 -5.57 7.67
CA LEU A 121 19.43 -4.46 8.62
C LEU A 121 18.13 -3.67 8.77
N PHE A 122 17.39 -3.46 7.68
CA PHE A 122 16.09 -2.79 7.74
C PHE A 122 15.10 -3.54 8.64
N HIS A 123 15.00 -4.86 8.51
CA HIS A 123 14.09 -5.65 9.34
C HIS A 123 14.46 -5.60 10.83
N ILE A 124 15.76 -5.64 11.17
CA ILE A 124 16.25 -5.50 12.54
C ILE A 124 15.95 -4.10 13.08
N PHE A 125 16.21 -3.06 12.30
CA PHE A 125 15.99 -1.67 12.71
C PHE A 125 14.50 -1.31 12.80
N ALA A 126 13.69 -1.71 11.83
CA ALA A 126 12.25 -1.41 11.81
C ALA A 126 11.50 -2.01 13.02
N SER A 127 11.94 -3.18 13.51
CA SER A 127 11.31 -3.85 14.64
C SER A 127 11.77 -3.33 16.02
N LYS A 128 12.97 -2.75 16.14
CA LYS A 128 13.59 -2.38 17.42
C LYS A 128 13.66 -0.87 17.69
N ILE A 129 13.62 -0.03 16.66
CA ILE A 129 13.80 1.41 16.83
C ILE A 129 12.46 2.08 17.10
N ARG A 130 12.33 2.66 18.31
CA ARG A 130 11.20 3.54 18.70
C ARG A 130 11.34 4.96 18.17
N ASN A 131 12.55 5.39 17.78
CA ASN A 131 12.79 6.75 17.31
C ASN A 131 12.35 6.91 15.86
N GLN A 132 11.36 7.76 15.63
CA GLN A 132 10.75 8.04 14.32
C GLN A 132 11.79 8.51 13.28
N THR A 133 12.68 9.42 13.66
CA THR A 133 13.70 10.00 12.76
C THR A 133 14.66 8.93 12.24
N LEU A 134 15.12 8.02 13.10
CA LEU A 134 15.98 6.90 12.70
C LEU A 134 15.22 5.91 11.79
N LYS A 135 13.94 5.72 12.05
CA LYS A 135 13.07 4.88 11.22
C LYS A 135 12.94 5.44 9.79
N TYR A 136 12.71 6.76 9.65
CA TYR A 136 12.67 7.41 8.34
C TYR A 136 14.01 7.39 7.61
N SER A 137 15.12 7.61 8.33
CA SER A 137 16.46 7.48 7.75
C SER A 137 16.70 6.09 7.17
N SER A 138 16.20 5.02 7.82
CA SER A 138 16.30 3.67 7.32
C SER A 138 15.49 3.44 6.04
N TYR A 139 14.30 4.04 5.91
CA TYR A 139 13.50 4.00 4.68
C TYR A 139 14.21 4.67 3.51
N ILE A 140 14.79 5.87 3.74
CA ILE A 140 15.56 6.58 2.72
C ILE A 140 16.78 5.77 2.28
N HIS A 141 17.50 5.17 3.23
CA HIS A 141 18.66 4.33 2.95
C HIS A 141 18.31 3.11 2.09
N GLU A 142 17.24 2.38 2.44
CA GLU A 142 16.78 1.23 1.65
C GLU A 142 16.29 1.66 0.26
N THR A 143 15.62 2.81 0.14
CA THR A 143 15.23 3.38 -1.15
C THR A 143 16.44 3.64 -2.03
N ARG A 144 17.49 4.28 -1.48
CA ARG A 144 18.75 4.56 -2.20
C ARG A 144 19.43 3.28 -2.70
N LYS A 145 19.44 2.22 -1.92
CA LYS A 145 20.02 0.91 -2.31
C LYS A 145 19.31 0.27 -3.50
N LYS A 146 18.06 0.66 -3.76
CA LYS A 146 17.23 0.11 -4.84
C LYS A 146 17.25 0.93 -6.11
N ILE A 147 17.82 2.15 -6.08
CA ILE A 147 18.02 2.96 -7.27
C ILE A 147 18.93 2.18 -8.24
N GLY A 148 18.51 2.09 -9.51
CA GLY A 148 19.21 1.35 -10.55
C GLY A 148 19.06 -0.18 -10.50
N LYS A 149 18.29 -0.73 -9.54
CA LYS A 149 17.97 -2.17 -9.48
C LYS A 149 16.62 -2.46 -10.12
N LYS A 150 16.49 -3.65 -10.68
CA LYS A 150 15.20 -4.14 -11.19
C LYS A 150 14.27 -4.46 -10.01
N ILE A 151 13.05 -3.95 -10.07
CA ILE A 151 11.96 -4.26 -9.15
C ILE A 151 10.87 -4.94 -9.97
N PHE A 152 10.47 -6.14 -9.57
CA PHE A 152 9.42 -6.87 -10.25
C PHE A 152 8.07 -6.56 -9.62
N ILE A 153 7.11 -6.21 -10.47
CA ILE A 153 5.73 -5.89 -10.06
C ILE A 153 4.81 -6.85 -10.79
N HIS A 154 3.86 -7.40 -10.06
CA HIS A 154 2.87 -8.31 -10.59
C HIS A 154 1.50 -7.65 -10.47
N ILE A 155 0.93 -7.32 -11.62
CA ILE A 155 -0.38 -6.69 -11.74
C ILE A 155 -1.39 -7.81 -12.01
N GLY A 156 -2.40 -7.90 -11.15
CA GLY A 156 -3.48 -8.87 -11.28
C GLY A 156 -4.53 -8.46 -12.29
N LYS A 157 -5.61 -9.20 -12.34
CA LYS A 157 -6.82 -8.80 -13.07
C LYS A 157 -7.67 -7.89 -12.21
N ILE A 158 -8.37 -6.96 -12.84
CA ILE A 158 -9.39 -6.16 -12.16
C ILE A 158 -10.44 -7.10 -11.58
N ILE A 159 -10.74 -6.91 -10.32
CA ILE A 159 -11.83 -7.56 -9.59
C ILE A 159 -13.00 -6.59 -9.58
N PRO A 160 -14.02 -6.78 -10.43
CA PRO A 160 -15.20 -5.93 -10.44
C PRO A 160 -15.95 -6.02 -9.11
N TYR A 161 -16.50 -4.90 -8.63
CA TYR A 161 -17.25 -4.88 -7.36
C TYR A 161 -18.38 -5.92 -7.33
N LYS A 162 -19.06 -6.14 -8.44
CA LYS A 162 -20.12 -7.17 -8.57
C LYS A 162 -19.68 -8.59 -8.21
N ASN A 163 -18.36 -8.88 -8.30
CA ASN A 163 -17.82 -10.20 -7.97
C ASN A 163 -17.51 -10.35 -6.48
N ILE A 164 -17.52 -9.25 -5.73
CA ILE A 164 -17.19 -9.20 -4.30
C ILE A 164 -18.31 -8.59 -3.45
N GLU A 165 -19.41 -8.19 -4.05
CA GLU A 165 -20.54 -7.57 -3.33
C GLU A 165 -21.24 -8.51 -2.33
N GLU A 166 -21.13 -9.83 -2.53
CA GLU A 166 -21.64 -10.83 -1.61
C GLU A 166 -20.81 -10.97 -0.33
N LEU A 167 -19.54 -10.54 -0.34
CA LEU A 167 -18.65 -10.53 0.82
C LEU A 167 -19.01 -9.35 1.76
N LYS A 168 -20.13 -9.48 2.50
CA LYS A 168 -20.68 -8.38 3.32
C LYS A 168 -19.78 -7.99 4.49
N SER A 169 -19.03 -8.94 5.03
CA SER A 169 -18.08 -8.70 6.12
C SER A 169 -16.84 -7.99 5.60
N ARG A 170 -16.42 -6.91 6.31
CA ARG A 170 -15.18 -6.22 5.99
C ARG A 170 -13.96 -7.11 6.18
N HIS A 171 -14.00 -8.03 7.14
CA HIS A 171 -12.94 -9.01 7.38
C HIS A 171 -12.84 -9.97 6.20
N GLU A 172 -13.95 -10.60 5.80
CA GLU A 172 -13.98 -11.53 4.66
C GLU A 172 -13.47 -10.86 3.37
N LEU A 173 -13.93 -9.64 3.08
CA LEU A 173 -13.46 -8.90 1.92
C LEU A 173 -11.95 -8.58 2.01
N THR A 174 -11.48 -8.17 3.17
CA THR A 174 -10.06 -7.87 3.39
C THR A 174 -9.19 -9.13 3.20
N ASP A 175 -9.60 -10.26 3.77
CA ASP A 175 -8.90 -11.54 3.67
C ASP A 175 -8.89 -12.04 2.22
N PHE A 176 -10.01 -11.96 1.52
CA PHE A 176 -10.11 -12.28 0.10
C PHE A 176 -9.14 -11.44 -0.74
N LEU A 177 -9.13 -10.11 -0.57
CA LEU A 177 -8.24 -9.23 -1.33
C LEU A 177 -6.77 -9.47 -1.02
N LYS A 178 -6.45 -9.79 0.23
CA LYS A 178 -5.10 -10.17 0.64
C LYS A 178 -4.68 -11.47 -0.07
N GLU A 179 -5.52 -12.47 -0.06
CA GLU A 179 -5.26 -13.75 -0.73
C GLU A 179 -5.05 -13.56 -2.24
N GLU A 180 -5.94 -12.84 -2.93
CA GLU A 180 -5.81 -12.55 -4.36
C GLU A 180 -4.51 -11.82 -4.69
N THR A 181 -4.11 -10.87 -3.84
CA THR A 181 -2.84 -10.15 -4.02
C THR A 181 -1.63 -11.09 -3.85
N TYR A 182 -1.64 -11.96 -2.85
CA TYR A 182 -0.53 -12.90 -2.62
C TYR A 182 -0.49 -14.07 -3.63
N LYS A 183 -1.61 -14.44 -4.25
CA LYS A 183 -1.63 -15.42 -5.37
C LYS A 183 -0.78 -14.94 -6.55
N LEU A 184 -0.65 -13.63 -6.76
CA LEU A 184 0.21 -13.08 -7.83
C LEU A 184 1.67 -13.51 -7.68
N LYS A 185 2.15 -13.70 -6.45
CA LYS A 185 3.49 -14.22 -6.17
C LYS A 185 3.69 -15.65 -6.68
N PHE A 186 2.70 -16.51 -6.53
CA PHE A 186 2.81 -17.94 -6.85
C PHE A 186 2.73 -18.22 -8.35
N ASN A 187 2.02 -17.41 -9.10
CA ASN A 187 1.89 -17.54 -10.56
C ASN A 187 3.23 -17.43 -11.32
N ILE A 188 4.28 -16.90 -10.67
CA ILE A 188 5.60 -16.69 -11.25
C ILE A 188 6.46 -17.96 -11.17
N LYS A 189 6.38 -18.68 -10.06
CA LYS A 189 7.17 -19.92 -9.88
C LYS A 189 6.83 -20.97 -10.94
N ASN A 190 5.62 -20.92 -11.50
CA ASN A 190 5.16 -21.82 -12.56
C ASN A 190 5.54 -21.37 -13.98
N LYS A 191 5.82 -20.08 -14.22
CA LYS A 191 6.26 -19.57 -15.54
C LYS A 191 7.76 -19.66 -15.80
N LYS A 192 8.59 -19.91 -14.80
CA LYS A 192 10.06 -20.06 -14.95
C LYS A 192 10.51 -21.49 -15.26
N ARG A 193 9.62 -22.39 -15.64
CA ARG A 193 9.94 -23.79 -15.98
C ARG A 193 9.80 -24.14 -17.47
N TYR A 194 9.88 -23.12 -18.33
CA TYR A 194 9.98 -23.37 -19.78
C TYR A 194 11.15 -22.60 -20.37
#